data_1dceff1d693c8c222df00036a6001edc
#
_entry.id   1dceff1d693c8c222df00036a6001edc
#
_cell.length_a   1.000
_cell.length_b   1.000
_cell.length_c   1.000
_cell.angle_alpha   90.00
_cell.angle_beta   90.00
_cell.angle_gamma   90.00
#
_symmetry.space_group_name_H-M   'P 1'
#
loop_
_entity.id
_entity.type
_entity.pdbx_description
1 polymer ?
#
loop_
_entity_poly.entity_id
_entity_poly.type
_entity_poly.pdbx_seq_one_letter_code
_entity_poly.pdbx_strand_id
1 'polypeptide(L)'
;MLYALYMYFQGLSLRAVSACLEDICPRSHVSVWRWVQRFSRLNDCFTVGRVRCFLVDETWIKVGSQEAWLWLAFEPYGRFFLGFYLSRTRNILTAELFLQSLIDRYGRRPVYSDGADWYPAACRSLGLEHHVYDTLRGNLMERFVQYVKDRTEGFDDYFPCRRERCRFEHVNGWLSYYMLSFNLHAPARTYAYPKPF
;
A
#
# COMPACT_ATOMS: atom_id res chain seq x y z
N MET A 1 20.66 -10.57 -3.19
CA MET A 1 19.93 -9.52 -2.45
C MET A 1 18.55 -9.25 -3.05
N LEU A 2 18.42 -8.76 -4.29
CA LEU A 2 17.10 -8.45 -4.90
C LEU A 2 16.16 -9.67 -4.90
N TYR A 3 16.66 -10.85 -5.22
CA TYR A 3 15.87 -12.09 -5.18
C TYR A 3 15.37 -12.42 -3.76
N ALA A 4 16.16 -12.17 -2.73
CA ALA A 4 15.74 -12.33 -1.34
C ALA A 4 14.60 -11.38 -0.96
N LEU A 5 14.69 -10.11 -1.40
CA LEU A 5 13.63 -9.13 -1.20
C LEU A 5 12.37 -9.52 -1.96
N TYR A 6 12.51 -9.98 -3.20
CA TYR A 6 11.41 -10.51 -3.98
C TYR A 6 10.67 -11.63 -3.23
N MET A 7 11.38 -12.69 -2.81
CA MET A 7 10.78 -13.80 -2.07
C MET A 7 10.08 -13.33 -0.79
N TYR A 8 10.71 -12.42 -0.05
CA TYR A 8 10.14 -11.87 1.19
C TYR A 8 8.82 -11.13 0.91
N PHE A 9 8.77 -10.26 -0.10
CA PHE A 9 7.55 -9.50 -0.43
C PHE A 9 6.49 -10.35 -1.14
N GLN A 10 6.85 -11.53 -1.67
CA GLN A 10 5.90 -12.55 -2.13
C GLN A 10 5.29 -13.37 -0.99
N GLY A 11 5.66 -13.12 0.27
CA GLY A 11 5.01 -13.73 1.43
C GLY A 11 5.90 -14.65 2.26
N LEU A 12 7.13 -14.96 1.83
CA LEU A 12 8.02 -15.79 2.63
C LEU A 12 8.49 -15.05 3.90
N SER A 13 8.59 -15.76 5.01
CA SER A 13 9.21 -15.21 6.21
C SER A 13 10.71 -14.97 6.00
N LEU A 14 11.32 -14.09 6.80
CA LEU A 14 12.76 -13.84 6.74
C LEU A 14 13.59 -15.14 6.91
N ARG A 15 13.13 -16.08 7.73
CA ARG A 15 13.80 -17.38 7.95
C ARG A 15 13.60 -18.30 6.75
N ALA A 16 12.41 -18.33 6.16
CA ALA A 16 12.15 -19.10 4.95
C ALA A 16 13.01 -18.60 3.78
N VAL A 17 13.13 -17.28 3.60
CA VAL A 17 14.06 -16.70 2.61
C VAL A 17 15.51 -17.12 2.88
N SER A 18 15.95 -17.10 4.15
CA SER A 18 17.29 -17.54 4.53
C SER A 18 17.53 -18.99 4.15
N ALA A 19 16.57 -19.90 4.42
CA ALA A 19 16.63 -21.30 4.05
C ALA A 19 16.68 -21.51 2.52
N CYS A 20 15.83 -20.79 1.76
CA CYS A 20 15.86 -20.86 0.29
C CYS A 20 17.19 -20.40 -0.34
N LEU A 21 17.96 -19.59 0.39
CA LEU A 21 19.26 -19.10 -0.10
C LEU A 21 20.44 -19.97 0.32
N GLU A 22 20.22 -20.99 1.14
CA GLU A 22 21.30 -21.77 1.77
C GLU A 22 22.23 -22.41 0.76
N ASP A 23 21.68 -23.03 -0.27
CA ASP A 23 22.44 -23.75 -1.30
C ASP A 23 23.02 -22.85 -2.41
N ILE A 24 22.51 -21.60 -2.54
CA ILE A 24 22.90 -20.70 -3.63
C ILE A 24 23.89 -19.64 -3.12
N CYS A 25 23.54 -18.98 -2.05
CA CYS A 25 24.30 -17.90 -1.45
C CYS A 25 23.88 -17.75 0.02
N PRO A 26 24.46 -18.52 0.96
CA PRO A 26 24.04 -18.54 2.34
C PRO A 26 23.98 -17.15 2.96
N ARG A 27 22.83 -16.79 3.48
CA ARG A 27 22.58 -15.50 4.15
C ARG A 27 21.65 -15.70 5.34
N SER A 28 22.03 -15.14 6.47
CA SER A 28 21.17 -15.20 7.65
C SER A 28 19.90 -14.38 7.48
N HIS A 29 18.83 -14.74 8.16
CA HIS A 29 17.58 -13.98 8.20
C HIS A 29 17.80 -12.53 8.68
N VAL A 30 18.83 -12.28 9.51
CA VAL A 30 19.21 -10.92 9.93
C VAL A 30 19.74 -10.10 8.75
N SER A 31 20.49 -10.73 7.83
CA SER A 31 20.96 -10.06 6.61
C SER A 31 19.78 -9.68 5.72
N VAL A 32 18.79 -10.57 5.56
CA VAL A 32 17.56 -10.29 4.80
C VAL A 32 16.79 -9.14 5.44
N TRP A 33 16.63 -9.16 6.78
CA TRP A 33 15.99 -8.08 7.52
C TRP A 33 16.70 -6.72 7.31
N ARG A 34 18.03 -6.68 7.36
CA ARG A 34 18.82 -5.45 7.11
C ARG A 34 18.60 -4.93 5.69
N TRP A 35 18.46 -5.81 4.71
CA TRP A 35 18.15 -5.41 3.34
C TRP A 35 16.74 -4.82 3.24
N VAL A 36 15.74 -5.44 3.84
CA VAL A 36 14.39 -4.88 3.91
C VAL A 36 14.42 -3.47 4.50
N GLN A 37 15.11 -3.25 5.62
CA GLN A 37 15.23 -1.93 6.25
C GLN A 37 15.97 -0.91 5.39
N ARG A 38 17.01 -1.32 4.68
CA ARG A 38 17.80 -0.43 3.82
C ARG A 38 17.02 0.02 2.59
N PHE A 39 16.31 -0.89 1.95
CA PHE A 39 15.58 -0.61 0.71
C PHE A 39 14.23 0.06 0.95
N SER A 40 13.68 -0.04 2.14
CA SER A 40 12.46 0.67 2.52
C SER A 40 12.56 2.21 2.45
N ARG A 41 13.75 2.76 2.25
CA ARG A 41 13.98 4.20 2.09
C ARG A 41 13.88 4.70 0.64
N LEU A 42 13.63 3.82 -0.32
CA LEU A 42 13.52 4.18 -1.75
C LEU A 42 12.08 4.58 -2.11
N ASN A 43 11.56 5.61 -1.44
CA ASN A 43 10.15 5.99 -1.51
C ASN A 43 9.69 6.62 -2.85
N ASP A 44 10.61 7.05 -3.74
CA ASP A 44 10.25 7.96 -4.83
C ASP A 44 10.36 7.36 -6.25
N CYS A 45 10.59 6.04 -6.36
CA CYS A 45 10.87 5.42 -7.66
C CYS A 45 9.64 4.90 -8.41
N PHE A 46 8.42 5.36 -8.07
CA PHE A 46 7.21 4.93 -8.75
C PHE A 46 6.86 5.79 -9.95
N THR A 47 7.09 5.28 -11.13
CA THR A 47 6.35 5.67 -12.31
C THR A 47 5.24 4.65 -12.54
N VAL A 48 4.03 4.99 -12.21
CA VAL A 48 2.85 4.23 -12.60
C VAL A 48 2.40 4.68 -13.99
N GLY A 49 1.72 3.81 -14.70
CA GLY A 49 1.11 4.12 -15.99
C GLY A 49 0.06 5.23 -15.89
N ARG A 50 -0.78 5.36 -16.89
CA ARG A 50 -1.85 6.37 -16.93
C ARG A 50 -2.84 6.18 -15.78
N VAL A 51 -2.95 7.18 -14.90
CA VAL A 51 -3.93 7.22 -13.81
C VAL A 51 -5.23 7.85 -14.31
N ARG A 52 -6.33 7.12 -14.23
CA ARG A 52 -7.66 7.57 -14.67
C ARG A 52 -8.51 8.07 -13.52
N CYS A 53 -8.45 7.39 -12.37
CA CYS A 53 -9.18 7.76 -11.16
C CYS A 53 -8.44 7.25 -9.93
N PHE A 54 -8.84 7.72 -8.77
CA PHE A 54 -8.39 7.25 -7.47
C PHE A 54 -9.49 6.40 -6.85
N LEU A 55 -9.24 5.12 -6.65
CA LEU A 55 -10.06 4.26 -5.82
C LEU A 55 -9.43 4.26 -4.44
N VAL A 56 -10.15 4.75 -3.43
CA VAL A 56 -9.59 5.01 -2.09
C VAL A 56 -10.40 4.33 -1.00
N ASP A 57 -9.69 3.87 0.01
CA ASP A 57 -10.27 3.29 1.22
C ASP A 57 -9.27 3.43 2.37
N GLU A 58 -9.70 3.25 3.59
CA GLU A 58 -8.82 3.17 4.74
C GLU A 58 -9.10 1.95 5.58
N THR A 59 -8.05 1.45 6.19
CA THR A 59 -8.15 0.30 7.09
C THR A 59 -7.39 0.57 8.38
N TRP A 60 -7.90 0.02 9.47
CA TRP A 60 -7.20 0.02 10.74
C TRP A 60 -6.02 -0.95 10.69
N ILE A 61 -4.89 -0.52 11.25
CA ILE A 61 -3.71 -1.35 11.42
C ILE A 61 -3.08 -1.11 12.79
N LYS A 62 -2.27 -2.04 13.24
CA LYS A 62 -1.52 -1.94 14.47
C LYS A 62 -0.03 -1.79 14.20
N VAL A 63 0.58 -0.76 14.78
CA VAL A 63 2.01 -0.46 14.65
C VAL A 63 2.63 -0.54 16.03
N GLY A 64 3.20 -1.69 16.37
CA GLY A 64 3.60 -2.00 17.74
C GLY A 64 2.39 -2.01 18.67
N SER A 65 2.42 -1.22 19.72
CA SER A 65 1.30 -1.03 20.67
C SER A 65 0.33 0.08 20.26
N GLN A 66 0.54 0.73 19.12
CA GLN A 66 -0.23 1.91 18.70
C GLN A 66 -1.19 1.54 17.58
N GLU A 67 -2.40 2.08 17.67
CA GLU A 67 -3.39 2.03 16.59
C GLU A 67 -3.07 3.08 15.54
N ALA A 68 -3.30 2.75 14.27
CA ALA A 68 -3.12 3.64 13.15
C ALA A 68 -4.13 3.34 12.05
N TRP A 69 -4.40 4.35 11.24
CA TRP A 69 -5.19 4.24 10.03
C TRP A 69 -4.26 4.24 8.81
N LEU A 70 -4.41 3.22 7.99
CA LEU A 70 -3.74 3.10 6.71
C LEU A 70 -4.73 3.47 5.61
N TRP A 71 -4.51 4.62 5.00
CA TRP A 71 -5.25 5.10 3.83
C TRP A 71 -4.57 4.56 2.59
N LEU A 72 -5.33 4.00 1.68
CA LEU A 72 -4.84 3.34 0.48
C LEU A 72 -5.46 3.95 -0.77
N ALA A 73 -4.66 4.17 -1.80
CA ALA A 73 -5.14 4.56 -3.11
C ALA A 73 -4.71 3.56 -4.17
N PHE A 74 -5.64 3.24 -5.04
CA PHE A 74 -5.48 2.25 -6.08
C PHE A 74 -5.98 2.75 -7.43
N GLU A 75 -5.32 2.35 -8.52
CA GLU A 75 -5.79 2.56 -9.89
C GLU A 75 -6.47 1.28 -10.40
N PRO A 76 -7.81 1.30 -10.61
CA PRO A 76 -8.55 0.07 -10.85
C PRO A 76 -8.30 -0.55 -12.23
N TYR A 77 -7.97 0.25 -13.25
CA TYR A 77 -7.80 -0.23 -14.63
C TYR A 77 -6.42 -0.87 -14.85
N GLY A 78 -5.36 -0.22 -14.39
CA GLY A 78 -4.00 -0.75 -14.44
C GLY A 78 -3.65 -1.68 -13.29
N ARG A 79 -4.50 -1.72 -12.26
CA ARG A 79 -4.36 -2.58 -11.06
C ARG A 79 -3.05 -2.37 -10.32
N PHE A 80 -2.70 -1.15 -10.04
CA PHE A 80 -1.53 -0.80 -9.27
C PHE A 80 -1.85 0.15 -8.11
N PHE A 81 -1.08 0.03 -7.06
CA PHE A 81 -1.14 0.98 -5.95
C PHE A 81 -0.63 2.34 -6.40
N LEU A 82 -1.37 3.39 -6.05
CA LEU A 82 -1.00 4.78 -6.29
C LEU A 82 -0.22 5.37 -5.13
N GLY A 83 -0.56 4.97 -3.92
CA GLY A 83 0.05 5.45 -2.71
C GLY A 83 -0.71 5.04 -1.47
N PHE A 84 -0.18 5.47 -0.34
CA PHE A 84 -0.79 5.29 0.96
C PHE A 84 -0.44 6.46 1.87
N TYR A 85 -1.19 6.59 2.95
CA TYR A 85 -0.93 7.53 4.03
C TYR A 85 -1.18 6.86 5.38
N LEU A 86 -0.31 7.12 6.35
CA LEU A 86 -0.45 6.61 7.71
C LEU A 86 -0.82 7.75 8.65
N SER A 87 -1.88 7.57 9.43
CA SER A 87 -2.33 8.56 10.40
C SER A 87 -2.75 7.92 11.72
N ARG A 88 -2.78 8.73 12.76
CA ARG A 88 -3.36 8.34 14.05
C ARG A 88 -4.84 8.66 14.14
N THR A 89 -5.32 9.50 13.27
CA THR A 89 -6.70 9.98 13.23
C THR A 89 -7.38 9.62 11.93
N ARG A 90 -8.68 9.44 11.97
CA ARG A 90 -9.55 9.18 10.84
C ARG A 90 -10.56 10.32 10.80
N ASN A 91 -10.27 11.35 10.01
CA ASN A 91 -11.09 12.54 9.88
C ASN A 91 -10.89 13.25 8.53
N ILE A 92 -11.65 14.32 8.30
CA ILE A 92 -11.63 15.10 7.06
C ILE A 92 -10.22 15.65 6.76
N LEU A 93 -9.52 16.20 7.74
CA LEU A 93 -8.18 16.75 7.54
C LEU A 93 -7.19 15.68 7.07
N THR A 94 -7.28 14.48 7.64
CA THR A 94 -6.42 13.37 7.23
C THR A 94 -6.76 12.91 5.81
N ALA A 95 -8.04 12.87 5.45
CA ALA A 95 -8.47 12.58 4.08
C ALA A 95 -7.96 13.64 3.09
N GLU A 96 -8.01 14.91 3.44
CA GLU A 96 -7.47 16.01 2.63
C GLU A 96 -5.97 15.86 2.40
N LEU A 97 -5.17 15.62 3.46
CA LEU A 97 -3.72 15.41 3.35
C LEU A 97 -3.39 14.21 2.46
N PHE A 98 -4.13 13.13 2.61
CA PHE A 98 -3.98 11.95 1.78
C PHE A 98 -4.29 12.23 0.30
N LEU A 99 -5.46 12.80 0.00
CA LEU A 99 -5.87 13.14 -1.35
C LEU A 99 -4.95 14.19 -1.99
N GLN A 100 -4.50 15.19 -1.21
CA GLN A 100 -3.53 16.17 -1.69
C GLN A 100 -2.23 15.51 -2.14
N SER A 101 -1.73 14.52 -1.39
CA SER A 101 -0.53 13.76 -1.79
C SER A 101 -0.68 13.02 -3.12
N LEU A 102 -1.91 12.58 -3.45
CA LEU A 102 -2.22 11.95 -4.74
C LEU A 102 -2.32 12.99 -5.86
N ILE A 103 -2.91 14.17 -5.57
CA ILE A 103 -2.99 15.28 -6.54
C ILE A 103 -1.60 15.75 -6.92
N ASP A 104 -0.71 15.93 -5.95
CA ASP A 104 0.66 16.40 -6.16
C ASP A 104 1.46 15.46 -7.08
N ARG A 105 1.17 14.17 -7.01
CA ARG A 105 1.87 13.15 -7.79
C ARG A 105 1.23 12.85 -9.15
N TYR A 106 -0.11 12.83 -9.23
CA TYR A 106 -0.83 12.35 -10.42
C TYR A 106 -1.77 13.38 -11.04
N GLY A 107 -1.85 14.59 -10.46
CA GLY A 107 -2.83 15.60 -10.83
C GLY A 107 -4.25 15.24 -10.35
N ARG A 108 -5.19 16.16 -10.59
CA ARG A 108 -6.59 15.94 -10.21
C ARG A 108 -7.23 14.82 -11.02
N ARG A 109 -7.89 13.89 -10.32
CA ARG A 109 -8.63 12.77 -10.92
C ARG A 109 -9.91 12.55 -10.12
N PRO A 110 -10.95 11.96 -10.72
CA PRO A 110 -12.13 11.52 -9.98
C PRO A 110 -11.76 10.55 -8.85
N VAL A 111 -12.41 10.70 -7.71
CA VAL A 111 -12.22 9.88 -6.52
C VAL A 111 -13.42 8.97 -6.31
N TYR A 112 -13.18 7.71 -6.08
CA TYR A 112 -14.18 6.71 -5.73
C TYR A 112 -13.88 6.18 -4.32
N SER A 113 -14.89 6.20 -3.43
CA SER A 113 -14.78 5.69 -2.06
C SER A 113 -16.06 4.94 -1.64
N ASP A 114 -16.06 4.40 -0.43
CA ASP A 114 -17.23 3.77 0.20
C ASP A 114 -18.34 4.76 0.58
N GLY A 115 -18.07 6.07 0.46
CA GLY A 115 -19.01 7.13 0.81
C GLY A 115 -18.93 7.60 2.25
N ALA A 116 -17.93 7.18 3.01
CA ALA A 116 -17.68 7.71 4.35
C ALA A 116 -17.53 9.23 4.33
N ASP A 117 -18.12 9.91 5.31
CA ASP A 117 -18.36 11.38 5.32
C ASP A 117 -17.12 12.25 5.08
N TRP A 118 -15.93 11.79 5.45
CA TRP A 118 -14.69 12.54 5.24
C TRP A 118 -14.28 12.63 3.76
N TYR A 119 -14.59 11.65 2.91
CA TYR A 119 -14.21 11.70 1.50
C TYR A 119 -14.98 12.76 0.71
N PRO A 120 -16.32 12.82 0.76
CA PRO A 120 -17.06 13.89 0.08
C PRO A 120 -16.66 15.28 0.54
N ALA A 121 -16.38 15.45 1.85
CA ALA A 121 -15.98 16.75 2.40
C ALA A 121 -14.57 17.14 1.91
N ALA A 122 -13.60 16.24 1.99
CA ALA A 122 -12.23 16.46 1.51
C ALA A 122 -12.19 16.71 -0.01
N CYS A 123 -12.97 15.96 -0.79
CA CYS A 123 -13.05 16.17 -2.24
C CYS A 123 -13.61 17.54 -2.60
N ARG A 124 -14.66 18.01 -1.90
CA ARG A 124 -15.18 19.39 -2.09
C ARG A 124 -14.13 20.44 -1.80
N SER A 125 -13.42 20.31 -0.69
CA SER A 125 -12.34 21.23 -0.30
C SER A 125 -11.23 21.30 -1.35
N LEU A 126 -10.87 20.17 -1.94
CA LEU A 126 -9.79 20.06 -2.91
C LEU A 126 -10.24 20.23 -4.37
N GLY A 127 -11.52 20.47 -4.64
CA GLY A 127 -12.06 20.62 -5.99
C GLY A 127 -11.96 19.31 -6.81
N LEU A 128 -12.18 18.17 -6.18
CA LEU A 128 -12.21 16.86 -6.79
C LEU A 128 -13.63 16.37 -7.01
N GLU A 129 -13.87 15.67 -8.11
CA GLU A 129 -15.10 14.94 -8.35
C GLU A 129 -15.10 13.67 -7.48
N HIS A 130 -16.20 13.45 -6.73
CA HIS A 130 -16.35 12.32 -5.82
C HIS A 130 -17.53 11.45 -6.22
N HIS A 131 -17.32 10.13 -6.21
CA HIS A 131 -18.34 9.12 -6.44
C HIS A 131 -18.27 8.04 -5.35
N VAL A 132 -19.40 7.53 -4.96
CA VAL A 132 -19.46 6.27 -4.18
C VAL A 132 -19.23 5.11 -5.16
N TYR A 133 -18.42 4.14 -4.78
CA TYR A 133 -18.17 3.03 -5.68
C TYR A 133 -19.37 2.11 -5.87
N ASP A 134 -19.48 1.57 -7.08
CA ASP A 134 -20.35 0.44 -7.38
C ASP A 134 -19.79 -0.86 -6.75
N THR A 135 -20.59 -1.90 -6.77
CA THR A 135 -20.23 -3.22 -6.21
C THR A 135 -18.90 -3.76 -6.79
N LEU A 136 -18.63 -3.54 -8.08
CA LEU A 136 -17.39 -4.03 -8.70
C LEU A 136 -16.16 -3.32 -8.17
N ARG A 137 -16.22 -2.00 -8.01
CA ARG A 137 -15.12 -1.19 -7.44
C ARG A 137 -14.96 -1.48 -5.96
N GLY A 138 -16.06 -1.63 -5.22
CA GLY A 138 -16.05 -2.02 -3.81
C GLY A 138 -15.33 -3.37 -3.61
N ASN A 139 -15.76 -4.41 -4.32
CA ASN A 139 -15.12 -5.75 -4.26
C ASN A 139 -13.64 -5.71 -4.67
N LEU A 140 -13.29 -4.84 -5.63
CA LEU A 140 -11.90 -4.67 -6.03
C LEU A 140 -11.07 -4.03 -4.94
N MET A 141 -11.56 -2.95 -4.31
CA MET A 141 -10.87 -2.26 -3.24
C MET A 141 -10.72 -3.16 -2.00
N GLU A 142 -11.78 -3.86 -1.61
CA GLU A 142 -11.73 -4.83 -0.53
C GLU A 142 -10.63 -5.89 -0.74
N ARG A 143 -10.50 -6.41 -1.97
CA ARG A 143 -9.42 -7.35 -2.33
C ARG A 143 -8.03 -6.73 -2.18
N PHE A 144 -7.86 -5.46 -2.52
CA PHE A 144 -6.56 -4.79 -2.37
C PHE A 144 -6.22 -4.52 -0.91
N VAL A 145 -7.19 -4.09 -0.13
CA VAL A 145 -7.05 -3.97 1.33
C VAL A 145 -6.68 -5.34 1.92
N GLN A 146 -7.33 -6.42 1.46
CA GLN A 146 -7.02 -7.77 1.92
C GLN A 146 -5.59 -8.20 1.58
N TYR A 147 -5.06 -7.91 0.39
CA TYR A 147 -3.65 -8.20 0.07
C TYR A 147 -2.67 -7.51 1.03
N VAL A 148 -2.97 -6.28 1.43
CA VAL A 148 -2.14 -5.59 2.42
C VAL A 148 -2.28 -6.24 3.79
N LYS A 149 -3.51 -6.57 4.22
CA LYS A 149 -3.79 -7.23 5.50
C LYS A 149 -3.09 -8.59 5.59
N ASP A 150 -3.29 -9.47 4.62
CA ASP A 150 -2.68 -10.81 4.58
C ASP A 150 -1.16 -10.74 4.75
N ARG A 151 -0.55 -9.66 4.23
CA ARG A 151 0.89 -9.48 4.35
C ARG A 151 1.32 -8.83 5.65
N THR A 152 0.47 -8.03 6.28
CA THR A 152 0.76 -7.31 7.53
C THR A 152 0.32 -8.08 8.77
N GLU A 153 -0.73 -8.88 8.71
CA GLU A 153 -1.19 -9.75 9.81
C GLU A 153 -0.12 -10.74 10.26
N GLY A 154 0.70 -11.24 9.33
CA GLY A 154 1.84 -12.11 9.64
C GLY A 154 2.93 -11.48 10.50
N PHE A 155 2.82 -10.20 10.82
CA PHE A 155 3.75 -9.51 11.71
C PHE A 155 3.32 -9.51 13.18
N ASP A 156 2.13 -10.03 13.49
CA ASP A 156 1.61 -10.13 14.86
C ASP A 156 1.84 -8.81 15.66
N ASP A 157 1.31 -7.70 15.17
CA ASP A 157 1.51 -6.35 15.68
C ASP A 157 2.95 -5.77 15.49
N TYR A 158 3.82 -6.53 14.82
CA TYR A 158 5.18 -6.08 14.58
C TYR A 158 5.43 -5.94 13.07
N PHE A 159 5.31 -4.77 12.53
CA PHE A 159 6.05 -4.47 11.30
C PHE A 159 7.53 -4.83 11.53
N PRO A 160 8.33 -5.18 10.50
CA PRO A 160 9.65 -5.79 10.69
C PRO A 160 10.62 -4.90 11.47
N CYS A 161 10.25 -4.57 12.68
CA CYS A 161 10.94 -3.79 13.70
C CYS A 161 10.55 -4.32 15.09
N ARG A 162 11.35 -4.03 16.10
CA ARG A 162 11.04 -4.42 17.48
C ARG A 162 9.83 -3.64 18.00
N ARG A 163 8.91 -4.32 18.68
CA ARG A 163 7.64 -3.80 19.21
C ARG A 163 7.75 -2.43 19.88
N GLU A 164 8.73 -2.27 20.77
CA GLU A 164 8.94 -1.06 21.55
C GLU A 164 9.52 0.11 20.73
N ARG A 165 10.05 -0.16 19.53
CA ARG A 165 10.73 0.81 18.69
C ARG A 165 10.12 0.93 17.30
N CYS A 166 8.91 0.42 17.12
CA CYS A 166 8.24 0.56 15.83
C CYS A 166 7.79 2.01 15.64
N ARG A 167 8.32 2.64 14.59
CA ARG A 167 8.00 4.01 14.20
C ARG A 167 7.27 4.01 12.87
N PHE A 168 6.46 5.01 12.64
CA PHE A 168 5.76 5.19 11.37
C PHE A 168 6.71 5.21 10.16
N GLU A 169 7.93 5.76 10.33
CA GLU A 169 8.93 5.77 9.27
C GLU A 169 9.34 4.35 8.82
N HIS A 170 9.42 3.40 9.75
CA HIS A 170 9.71 2.00 9.42
C HIS A 170 8.56 1.35 8.65
N VAL A 171 7.32 1.65 9.08
CA VAL A 171 6.11 1.15 8.44
C VAL A 171 5.95 1.76 7.06
N ASN A 172 6.13 3.08 6.93
CA ASN A 172 6.12 3.78 5.66
C ASN A 172 7.12 3.18 4.68
N GLY A 173 8.36 2.99 5.12
CA GLY A 173 9.38 2.40 4.27
C GLY A 173 9.03 1.00 3.81
N TRP A 174 8.51 0.16 4.70
CA TRP A 174 8.10 -1.20 4.37
C TRP A 174 6.92 -1.21 3.39
N LEU A 175 5.89 -0.42 3.64
CA LEU A 175 4.71 -0.28 2.77
C LEU A 175 5.10 0.24 1.39
N SER A 176 5.97 1.24 1.32
CA SER A 176 6.47 1.77 0.05
C SER A 176 7.11 0.67 -0.79
N TYR A 177 7.98 -0.14 -0.18
CA TYR A 177 8.62 -1.23 -0.90
C TYR A 177 7.65 -2.37 -1.24
N TYR A 178 6.71 -2.66 -0.35
CA TYR A 178 5.64 -3.63 -0.63
C TYR A 178 4.83 -3.24 -1.87
N MET A 179 4.38 -2.00 -1.93
CA MET A 179 3.62 -1.48 -3.07
C MET A 179 4.45 -1.46 -4.35
N LEU A 180 5.74 -1.09 -4.24
CA LEU A 180 6.66 -1.17 -5.37
C LEU A 180 6.77 -2.61 -5.88
N SER A 181 7.02 -3.55 -5.00
CA SER A 181 7.10 -4.96 -5.33
C SER A 181 5.80 -5.48 -5.96
N PHE A 182 4.65 -5.09 -5.40
CA PHE A 182 3.34 -5.43 -5.94
C PHE A 182 3.18 -4.89 -7.36
N ASN A 183 3.45 -3.61 -7.59
CA ASN A 183 3.28 -2.97 -8.89
C ASN A 183 4.22 -3.52 -9.96
N LEU A 184 5.46 -3.89 -9.59
CA LEU A 184 6.42 -4.49 -10.52
C LEU A 184 6.05 -5.93 -10.92
N HIS A 185 5.38 -6.65 -10.02
CA HIS A 185 5.05 -8.06 -10.21
C HIS A 185 3.56 -8.30 -10.38
N ALA A 186 2.74 -7.25 -10.32
CA ALA A 186 1.36 -7.35 -10.75
C ALA A 186 1.40 -7.82 -12.22
N PRO A 187 1.02 -9.07 -12.53
CA PRO A 187 1.00 -9.48 -13.91
C PRO A 187 0.13 -8.47 -14.66
N ALA A 188 0.49 -8.18 -15.89
CA ALA A 188 -0.43 -7.58 -16.83
C ALA A 188 -1.64 -8.53 -16.97
N ARG A 189 -2.45 -8.59 -15.92
CA ARG A 189 -3.64 -9.41 -15.83
C ARG A 189 -4.66 -8.73 -16.72
N THR A 190 -4.66 -9.16 -17.97
CA THR A 190 -5.74 -9.01 -18.95
C THR A 190 -7.03 -9.62 -18.40
N TYR A 191 -7.58 -9.01 -17.36
CA TYR A 191 -8.99 -9.15 -17.09
C TYR A 191 -9.64 -7.92 -17.68
N ALA A 192 -10.34 -8.15 -18.79
CA ALA A 192 -11.17 -7.15 -19.45
C ALA A 192 -12.12 -6.55 -18.38
N TYR A 193 -11.80 -5.35 -17.90
CA TYR A 193 -12.85 -4.47 -17.42
C TYR A 193 -13.77 -4.19 -18.60
N PRO A 194 -15.07 -4.30 -18.46
CA PRO A 194 -15.97 -3.85 -19.50
C PRO A 194 -15.55 -2.42 -19.86
N LYS A 195 -15.44 -2.15 -21.16
CA LYS A 195 -15.13 -0.80 -21.64
C LYS A 195 -16.13 0.17 -21.00
N PRO A 196 -15.70 1.35 -20.57
CA PRO A 196 -16.66 2.36 -20.15
C PRO A 196 -17.59 2.62 -21.32
N PHE A 197 -18.89 2.58 -21.05
CA PHE A 197 -19.93 3.06 -21.95
C PHE A 197 -19.79 4.55 -22.18
#